data_f1468433f2087f872b40d49fcb5e7968
#
_entry.id   f1468433f2087f872b40d49fcb5e7968
#
_cell.length_a   1.000
_cell.length_b   1.000
_cell.length_c   1.000
_cell.angle_alpha   90.00
_cell.angle_beta   90.00
_cell.angle_gamma   90.00
#
_symmetry.space_group_name_H-M   'P 1'
#
loop_
_entity.id
_entity.type
_entity.pdbx_description
1 polymer ?
#
loop_
_entity_poly.entity_id
_entity_poly.type
_entity_poly.pdbx_seq_one_letter_code
_entity_poly.pdbx_strand_id
1 'polypeptide(L)'
;SSSGSVKRWEIENYIQYLRSFKETHNLSVLFGQGAEYSYIDNLWGEGNYIASNSIQTIQGVVSKNSNASSSIEERARLSWFARLSYDYKDKYLFSANWRMDGSSRFGPSNRWATFPSVSAGWKINSEEFMKDIEFISLLKLRASWGMSGNDRIGYSDYVSTFTTGNVAYGNTSQIAIYPTNYANSDLKRPKHSTSASTSPCSKTAYS
;
A
#
# COMPACT_ATOMS: atom_id res chain seq x y z
N SER A 1 23.59 20.59 -2.48
CA SER A 1 22.78 20.55 -1.25
C SER A 1 21.34 20.15 -1.58
N SER A 2 20.71 19.42 -0.66
CA SER A 2 19.31 19.05 -0.78
C SER A 2 18.58 19.35 0.54
N SER A 3 17.33 19.75 0.44
CA SER A 3 16.42 19.92 1.57
C SER A 3 15.07 19.32 1.18
N GLY A 4 14.44 18.63 2.11
CA GLY A 4 13.11 18.07 1.87
C GLY A 4 12.28 18.12 3.13
N SER A 5 10.99 18.25 2.96
CA SER A 5 10.01 18.13 4.05
C SER A 5 8.98 17.05 3.72
N VAL A 6 8.62 16.26 4.73
CA VAL A 6 7.57 15.25 4.62
C VAL A 6 6.53 15.55 5.69
N LYS A 7 5.31 15.78 5.24
CA LYS A 7 4.14 15.92 6.11
C LYS A 7 3.23 14.72 5.85
N ARG A 8 2.97 13.92 6.87
CA ARG A 8 2.08 12.76 6.78
C ARG A 8 1.14 12.76 7.96
N TRP A 9 -0.11 12.46 7.69
CA TRP A 9 -1.08 12.14 8.72
C TRP A 9 -1.90 10.92 8.30
N GLU A 10 -2.32 10.17 9.28
CA GLU A 10 -3.17 9.00 9.13
C GLU A 10 -4.21 8.99 10.24
N ILE A 11 -5.44 8.72 9.88
CA ILE A 11 -6.57 8.58 10.80
C ILE A 11 -7.23 7.26 10.48
N GLU A 12 -7.40 6.42 11.49
CA GLU A 12 -8.12 5.16 11.38
C GLU A 12 -9.19 5.10 12.47
N ASN A 13 -10.41 4.77 12.04
CA ASN A 13 -11.55 4.58 12.92
C ASN A 13 -12.14 3.22 12.65
N TYR A 14 -12.46 2.47 13.71
CA TYR A 14 -13.13 1.20 13.57
C TYR A 14 -14.08 0.94 14.74
N ILE A 15 -15.09 0.14 14.46
CA ILE A 15 -16.00 -0.42 15.44
C ILE A 15 -15.89 -1.95 15.40
N GLN A 16 -15.82 -2.57 16.54
CA GLN A 16 -15.76 -4.02 16.66
C GLN A 16 -16.90 -4.51 17.55
N TYR A 17 -17.58 -5.56 17.07
CA TYR A 17 -18.61 -6.27 17.82
C TYR A 17 -18.12 -7.69 18.07
N LEU A 18 -18.09 -8.09 19.33
CA LEU A 18 -17.69 -9.42 19.79
C LEU A 18 -18.85 -10.05 20.52
N ARG A 19 -19.19 -11.28 20.16
CA ARG A 19 -20.24 -12.03 20.86
C ARG A 19 -19.97 -13.52 20.86
N SER A 20 -20.16 -14.13 22.03
CA SER A 20 -20.18 -15.57 22.18
C SER A 20 -21.62 -16.04 22.49
N PHE A 21 -22.05 -17.08 21.78
CA PHE A 21 -23.37 -17.67 21.94
C PHE A 21 -23.20 -19.12 22.40
N LYS A 22 -23.92 -19.53 23.43
CA LYS A 22 -23.93 -20.91 23.92
C LYS A 22 -22.55 -21.50 24.18
N GLU A 23 -21.55 -20.66 24.52
CA GLU A 23 -20.14 -21.03 24.75
C GLU A 23 -19.46 -21.79 23.60
N THR A 24 -20.14 -22.00 22.48
CA THR A 24 -19.68 -22.78 21.34
C THR A 24 -19.56 -21.97 20.07
N HIS A 25 -20.16 -20.80 20.00
CA HIS A 25 -20.14 -19.94 18.81
C HIS A 25 -19.51 -18.60 19.17
N ASN A 26 -18.39 -18.28 18.57
CA ASN A 26 -17.72 -16.99 18.75
C ASN A 26 -17.79 -16.20 17.44
N LEU A 27 -18.37 -15.02 17.51
CA LEU A 27 -18.52 -14.09 16.40
C LEU A 27 -17.75 -12.81 16.68
N SER A 28 -16.94 -12.41 15.73
CA SER A 28 -16.29 -11.10 15.70
C SER A 28 -16.59 -10.42 14.38
N VAL A 29 -17.15 -9.23 14.45
CA VAL A 29 -17.38 -8.36 13.28
C VAL A 29 -16.65 -7.07 13.52
N LEU A 30 -15.84 -6.66 12.55
CA LEU A 30 -15.14 -5.39 12.57
C LEU A 30 -15.46 -4.63 11.28
N PHE A 31 -15.75 -3.35 11.42
CA PHE A 31 -15.92 -2.43 10.31
C PHE A 31 -15.11 -1.17 10.60
N GLY A 32 -14.36 -0.68 9.61
CA GLY A 32 -13.53 0.49 9.80
C GLY A 32 -13.30 1.29 8.53
N GLN A 33 -12.75 2.48 8.75
CA GLN A 33 -12.37 3.44 7.73
C GLN A 33 -11.01 4.02 8.08
N GLY A 34 -10.13 4.13 7.08
CA GLY A 34 -8.82 4.77 7.21
C GLY A 34 -8.66 5.88 6.17
N ALA A 35 -8.05 6.99 6.56
CA ALA A 35 -7.65 8.07 5.66
C ALA A 35 -6.19 8.40 5.89
N GLU A 36 -5.44 8.48 4.80
CA GLU A 36 -4.01 8.82 4.82
C GLU A 36 -3.75 9.96 3.83
N TYR A 37 -2.94 10.90 4.24
CA TYR A 37 -2.43 11.96 3.37
C TYR A 37 -0.92 12.11 3.57
N SER A 38 -0.21 12.27 2.47
CA SER A 38 1.24 12.50 2.46
C SER A 38 1.57 13.61 1.48
N TYR A 39 2.32 14.59 1.97
CA TYR A 39 2.89 15.68 1.20
C TYR A 39 4.40 15.62 1.32
N ILE A 40 5.09 15.53 0.20
CA ILE A 40 6.54 15.47 0.11
C ILE A 40 6.99 16.63 -0.76
N ASP A 41 7.84 17.48 -0.20
CA ASP A 41 8.46 18.60 -0.88
C ASP A 41 9.98 18.40 -0.87
N ASN A 42 10.57 18.35 -2.04
CA ASN A 42 12.01 18.18 -2.22
C ASN A 42 12.56 19.37 -3.00
N LEU A 43 13.62 19.97 -2.48
CA LEU A 43 14.43 20.98 -3.14
C LEU A 43 15.85 20.46 -3.26
N TRP A 44 16.37 20.50 -4.47
CA TRP A 44 17.74 20.13 -4.76
C TRP A 44 18.45 21.28 -5.45
N GLY A 45 19.69 21.53 -5.02
CA GLY A 45 20.54 22.55 -5.62
C GLY A 45 21.98 22.08 -5.74
N GLU A 46 22.55 22.23 -6.90
CA GLU A 46 23.93 21.93 -7.20
C GLU A 46 24.61 23.15 -7.81
N GLY A 47 25.86 23.31 -7.47
CA GLY A 47 26.71 24.32 -8.06
C GLY A 47 28.16 23.86 -8.16
N ASN A 48 28.74 24.08 -9.31
CA ASN A 48 30.15 23.85 -9.59
C ASN A 48 30.89 25.19 -9.51
N TYR A 49 32.13 25.18 -9.02
CA TYR A 49 33.00 26.36 -8.85
C TYR A 49 32.49 27.36 -7.79
N ILE A 50 32.95 27.19 -6.59
CA ILE A 50 32.77 28.14 -5.49
C ILE A 50 33.80 29.26 -5.61
N ALA A 51 33.32 30.50 -5.55
CA ALA A 51 34.19 31.68 -5.67
C ALA A 51 35.20 31.84 -4.51
N SER A 52 34.90 31.28 -3.34
CA SER A 52 35.76 31.28 -2.16
C SER A 52 35.43 30.12 -1.22
N ASN A 53 36.45 29.44 -0.70
CA ASN A 53 36.29 28.40 0.31
C ASN A 53 35.68 28.90 1.64
N SER A 54 35.61 30.22 1.83
CA SER A 54 34.98 30.82 3.03
C SER A 54 33.43 30.86 2.95
N ILE A 55 32.85 30.66 1.75
CA ILE A 55 31.40 30.68 1.55
C ILE A 55 30.97 29.25 1.13
N GLN A 56 30.56 28.45 2.13
CA GLN A 56 30.16 27.06 1.91
C GLN A 56 28.67 26.89 1.63
N THR A 57 28.01 27.91 1.10
CA THR A 57 26.60 27.89 0.72
C THR A 57 26.45 27.99 -0.79
N ILE A 58 25.26 27.60 -1.29
CA ILE A 58 24.95 27.64 -2.73
C ILE A 58 25.06 29.06 -3.31
N GLN A 59 24.96 30.10 -2.48
CA GLN A 59 25.17 31.50 -2.88
C GLN A 59 26.62 31.83 -3.27
N GLY A 60 27.60 31.03 -2.80
CA GLY A 60 28.99 31.19 -3.18
C GLY A 60 29.33 30.61 -4.55
N VAL A 61 28.39 29.99 -5.23
CA VAL A 61 28.56 29.38 -6.54
C VAL A 61 28.43 30.43 -7.62
N VAL A 62 29.30 30.34 -8.64
CA VAL A 62 29.18 31.18 -9.83
C VAL A 62 27.88 30.83 -10.56
N SER A 63 27.01 31.81 -10.74
CA SER A 63 25.60 31.63 -11.19
C SER A 63 25.44 30.90 -12.53
N LYS A 64 26.45 30.92 -13.42
CA LYS A 64 26.44 30.16 -14.67
C LYS A 64 26.50 28.65 -14.51
N ASN A 65 26.92 28.15 -13.34
CA ASN A 65 27.15 26.73 -13.05
C ASN A 65 26.26 26.21 -11.92
N SER A 66 25.14 26.85 -11.65
CA SER A 66 24.20 26.44 -10.65
C SER A 66 22.94 25.83 -11.29
N ASN A 67 22.52 24.67 -10.78
CA ASN A 67 21.29 24.01 -11.13
C ASN A 67 20.42 23.88 -9.89
N ALA A 68 19.13 24.09 -10.01
CA ALA A 68 18.17 23.85 -8.97
C ALA A 68 16.96 23.10 -9.53
N SER A 69 16.44 22.16 -8.79
CA SER A 69 15.19 21.48 -9.09
C SER A 69 14.35 21.33 -7.83
N SER A 70 13.05 21.34 -8.00
CA SER A 70 12.11 21.05 -6.93
C SER A 70 11.04 20.09 -7.40
N SER A 71 10.56 19.25 -6.51
CA SER A 71 9.42 18.36 -6.75
C SER A 71 8.48 18.38 -5.57
N ILE A 72 7.20 18.41 -5.86
CA ILE A 72 6.13 18.28 -4.86
C ILE A 72 5.34 17.03 -5.22
N GLU A 73 5.16 16.16 -4.24
CA GLU A 73 4.38 14.94 -4.37
C GLU A 73 3.28 14.91 -3.31
N GLU A 74 2.03 14.85 -3.77
CA GLU A 74 0.87 14.73 -2.90
C GLU A 74 0.19 13.38 -3.11
N ARG A 75 -0.19 12.74 -2.02
CA ARG A 75 -0.90 11.47 -2.04
C ARG A 75 -1.99 11.49 -0.99
N ALA A 76 -3.19 11.13 -1.42
CA ALA A 76 -4.32 10.85 -0.53
C ALA A 76 -4.80 9.41 -0.76
N ARG A 77 -5.13 8.72 0.33
CA ARG A 77 -5.74 7.40 0.31
C ARG A 77 -6.91 7.35 1.28
N LEU A 78 -8.01 6.76 0.85
CA LEU A 78 -9.17 6.47 1.67
C LEU A 78 -9.46 4.97 1.57
N SER A 79 -9.64 4.34 2.71
CA SER A 79 -9.84 2.89 2.81
C SER A 79 -11.09 2.60 3.63
N TRP A 80 -11.87 1.62 3.19
CA TRP A 80 -12.95 1.00 3.96
C TRP A 80 -12.63 -0.47 4.12
N PHE A 81 -12.83 -1.01 5.31
CA PHE A 81 -12.56 -2.41 5.56
C PHE A 81 -13.56 -3.03 6.51
N ALA A 82 -13.87 -4.29 6.26
CA ALA A 82 -14.72 -5.10 7.10
C ALA A 82 -14.09 -6.47 7.29
N ARG A 83 -14.23 -7.03 8.48
CA ARG A 83 -13.80 -8.38 8.82
C ARG A 83 -14.91 -9.09 9.58
N LEU A 84 -15.22 -10.27 9.15
CA LEU A 84 -16.06 -11.23 9.84
C LEU A 84 -15.18 -12.42 10.24
N SER A 85 -15.18 -12.78 11.51
CA SER A 85 -14.54 -14.00 12.01
C SER A 85 -15.58 -14.78 12.81
N TYR A 86 -15.68 -16.05 12.50
CA TYR A 86 -16.60 -16.95 13.16
C TYR A 86 -15.87 -18.22 13.55
N ASP A 87 -16.07 -18.63 14.78
CA ASP A 87 -15.51 -19.84 15.36
C ASP A 87 -16.64 -20.69 15.93
N TYR A 88 -16.64 -21.96 15.59
CA TYR A 88 -17.58 -22.95 16.13
C TYR A 88 -16.85 -24.03 16.89
N LYS A 89 -17.13 -24.13 18.21
CA LYS A 89 -16.54 -25.11 19.14
C LYS A 89 -15.01 -25.12 19.15
N ASP A 90 -14.37 -24.02 18.80
CA ASP A 90 -12.91 -23.94 18.60
C ASP A 90 -12.34 -24.96 17.59
N LYS A 91 -13.20 -25.57 16.78
CA LYS A 91 -12.87 -26.57 15.76
C LYS A 91 -12.93 -26.03 14.35
N TYR A 92 -14.00 -25.34 14.03
CA TYR A 92 -14.26 -24.81 12.69
C TYR A 92 -14.14 -23.31 12.71
N LEU A 93 -13.16 -22.81 11.97
CA LEU A 93 -12.82 -21.41 11.90
C LEU A 93 -13.17 -20.88 10.51
N PHE A 94 -13.88 -19.79 10.45
CA PHE A 94 -14.20 -19.09 9.22
C PHE A 94 -13.83 -17.61 9.33
N SER A 95 -13.22 -17.04 8.29
CA SER A 95 -13.07 -15.60 8.22
C SER A 95 -13.30 -15.07 6.81
N ALA A 96 -13.96 -13.93 6.73
CA ALA A 96 -14.14 -13.16 5.52
C ALA A 96 -13.63 -11.74 5.75
N ASN A 97 -12.86 -11.21 4.81
CA ASN A 97 -12.40 -9.84 4.86
C ASN A 97 -12.78 -9.16 3.55
N TRP A 98 -13.16 -7.93 3.66
CA TRP A 98 -13.43 -7.05 2.54
C TRP A 98 -12.70 -5.74 2.75
N ARG A 99 -11.98 -5.29 1.74
CA ARG A 99 -11.30 -4.00 1.74
C ARG A 99 -11.56 -3.28 0.42
N MET A 100 -11.83 -2.01 0.51
CA MET A 100 -11.97 -1.11 -0.62
C MET A 100 -11.05 0.10 -0.42
N ASP A 101 -10.13 0.30 -1.34
CA ASP A 101 -9.13 1.37 -1.27
C ASP A 101 -9.29 2.32 -2.45
N GLY A 102 -9.40 3.61 -2.14
CA GLY A 102 -9.30 4.72 -3.08
C GLY A 102 -7.93 5.39 -2.97
N SER A 103 -7.30 5.68 -4.11
CA SER A 103 -5.99 6.35 -4.15
C SER A 103 -5.97 7.47 -5.18
N SER A 104 -5.41 8.63 -4.81
CA SER A 104 -5.24 9.77 -5.71
C SER A 104 -4.24 9.53 -6.84
N ARG A 105 -3.46 8.45 -6.79
CA ARG A 105 -2.51 8.07 -7.86
C ARG A 105 -3.18 7.54 -9.13
N PHE A 106 -4.46 7.20 -9.04
CA PHE A 106 -5.25 6.70 -10.18
C PHE A 106 -6.22 7.74 -10.69
N GLY A 107 -6.49 7.71 -11.99
CA GLY A 107 -7.50 8.55 -12.62
C GLY A 107 -8.89 8.37 -11.99
N PRO A 108 -9.79 9.35 -12.15
CA PRO A 108 -11.10 9.36 -11.50
C PRO A 108 -11.91 8.08 -11.66
N SER A 109 -11.87 7.47 -12.85
CA SER A 109 -12.62 6.25 -13.18
C SER A 109 -12.08 4.97 -12.55
N ASN A 110 -10.79 4.94 -12.15
CA ASN A 110 -10.11 3.74 -11.66
C ASN A 110 -9.55 3.93 -10.24
N ARG A 111 -9.99 4.98 -9.55
CA ARG A 111 -9.48 5.38 -8.25
C ARG A 111 -9.74 4.34 -7.16
N TRP A 112 -10.87 3.63 -7.26
CA TRP A 112 -11.33 2.67 -6.28
C TRP A 112 -11.05 1.22 -6.71
N ALA A 113 -10.60 0.41 -5.77
CA ALA A 113 -10.44 -1.02 -5.98
C ALA A 113 -10.85 -1.81 -4.74
N THR A 114 -11.42 -2.99 -4.97
CA THR A 114 -11.95 -3.88 -3.92
C THR A 114 -11.14 -5.15 -3.84
N PHE A 115 -10.86 -5.59 -2.62
CA PHE A 115 -10.02 -6.74 -2.30
C PHE A 115 -10.72 -7.66 -1.29
N PRO A 116 -11.59 -8.57 -1.76
CA PRO A 116 -12.20 -9.58 -0.92
C PRO A 116 -11.22 -10.70 -0.61
N SER A 117 -11.36 -11.31 0.57
CA SER A 117 -10.70 -12.57 0.91
C SER A 117 -11.54 -13.40 1.87
N VAL A 118 -11.43 -14.71 1.74
CA VAL A 118 -12.10 -15.68 2.61
C VAL A 118 -11.13 -16.76 3.04
N SER A 119 -11.30 -17.28 4.24
CA SER A 119 -10.54 -18.44 4.70
C SER A 119 -11.41 -19.33 5.58
N ALA A 120 -11.16 -20.63 5.50
CA ALA A 120 -11.72 -21.63 6.38
C ALA A 120 -10.61 -22.46 7.01
N GLY A 121 -10.80 -22.85 8.26
CA GLY A 121 -9.86 -23.68 9.00
C GLY A 121 -10.59 -24.75 9.79
N TRP A 122 -10.02 -25.96 9.85
CA TRP A 122 -10.51 -27.06 10.62
C TRP A 122 -9.39 -27.61 11.51
N LYS A 123 -9.63 -27.57 12.83
CA LYS A 123 -8.74 -28.15 13.82
C LYS A 123 -9.11 -29.63 13.99
N ILE A 124 -8.50 -30.50 13.24
CA ILE A 124 -8.78 -31.94 13.21
C ILE A 124 -8.41 -32.58 14.55
N ASN A 125 -7.34 -32.13 15.18
CA ASN A 125 -6.93 -32.62 16.49
C ASN A 125 -7.97 -32.41 17.62
N SER A 126 -8.93 -31.50 17.42
CA SER A 126 -10.00 -31.23 18.38
C SER A 126 -11.22 -32.15 18.17
N GLU A 127 -11.21 -33.02 17.15
CA GLU A 127 -12.28 -33.98 16.89
C GLU A 127 -12.21 -35.18 17.80
N GLU A 128 -13.37 -35.84 18.05
CA GLU A 128 -13.45 -36.95 18.98
C GLU A 128 -12.65 -38.18 18.55
N PHE A 129 -12.59 -38.45 17.24
CA PHE A 129 -11.79 -39.52 16.65
C PHE A 129 -10.28 -39.36 16.76
N MET A 130 -9.80 -38.15 17.11
CA MET A 130 -8.38 -37.85 17.29
C MET A 130 -7.93 -37.86 18.74
N LYS A 131 -8.86 -37.99 19.71
CA LYS A 131 -8.53 -37.92 21.16
C LYS A 131 -7.59 -39.02 21.62
N ASP A 132 -7.64 -40.18 20.98
CA ASP A 132 -6.81 -41.34 21.34
C ASP A 132 -5.41 -41.32 20.70
N ILE A 133 -5.12 -40.27 19.87
CA ILE A 133 -3.86 -40.11 19.15
C ILE A 133 -3.00 -39.05 19.86
N GLU A 134 -2.30 -39.46 20.91
CA GLU A 134 -1.52 -38.54 21.76
C GLU A 134 -0.28 -37.97 21.08
N PHE A 135 0.28 -38.60 20.03
CA PHE A 135 1.50 -38.14 19.41
C PHE A 135 1.31 -36.92 18.49
N ILE A 136 0.06 -36.54 18.14
CA ILE A 136 -0.26 -35.39 17.32
C ILE A 136 -0.89 -34.30 18.19
N SER A 137 -0.09 -33.34 18.61
CA SER A 137 -0.57 -32.21 19.44
C SER A 137 -1.36 -31.16 18.66
N LEU A 138 -1.06 -30.98 17.36
CA LEU A 138 -1.75 -30.00 16.49
C LEU A 138 -1.87 -30.53 15.05
N LEU A 139 -3.10 -30.72 14.61
CA LEU A 139 -3.42 -31.00 13.20
C LEU A 139 -4.53 -30.04 12.76
N LYS A 140 -4.17 -29.09 11.89
CA LYS A 140 -5.07 -28.07 11.37
C LYS A 140 -5.00 -28.02 9.84
N LEU A 141 -6.15 -28.17 9.21
CA LEU A 141 -6.32 -27.91 7.79
C LEU A 141 -6.80 -26.46 7.60
N ARG A 142 -6.22 -25.76 6.63
CA ARG A 142 -6.62 -24.40 6.30
C ARG A 142 -6.65 -24.22 4.79
N ALA A 143 -7.72 -23.59 4.30
CA ALA A 143 -7.85 -23.13 2.93
C ALA A 143 -8.16 -21.63 2.93
N SER A 144 -7.57 -20.89 2.02
CA SER A 144 -7.81 -19.46 1.85
C SER A 144 -7.77 -19.05 0.39
N TRP A 145 -8.61 -18.08 0.05
CA TRP A 145 -8.62 -17.42 -1.23
C TRP A 145 -8.75 -15.91 -1.01
N GLY A 146 -8.06 -15.12 -1.82
CA GLY A 146 -8.15 -13.68 -1.73
C GLY A 146 -7.62 -12.96 -2.95
N MET A 147 -8.03 -11.72 -3.09
CA MET A 147 -7.54 -10.78 -4.09
C MET A 147 -6.68 -9.73 -3.41
N SER A 148 -5.54 -9.40 -4.01
CA SER A 148 -4.67 -8.31 -3.60
C SER A 148 -4.39 -7.38 -4.77
N GLY A 149 -3.98 -6.16 -4.48
CA GLY A 149 -3.60 -5.20 -5.49
C GLY A 149 -2.41 -4.37 -5.07
N ASN A 150 -1.72 -3.82 -6.05
CA ASN A 150 -0.58 -2.94 -5.83
C ASN A 150 -0.92 -1.52 -6.31
N ASP A 151 -0.55 -0.51 -5.52
CA ASP A 151 -0.68 0.91 -5.85
C ASP A 151 0.67 1.61 -6.06
N ARG A 152 1.74 0.83 -6.24
CA ARG A 152 3.10 1.34 -6.52
C ARG A 152 3.23 1.77 -7.98
N ILE A 153 2.59 2.86 -8.32
CA ILE A 153 2.73 3.55 -9.61
C ILE A 153 3.30 4.96 -9.36
N GLY A 154 3.86 5.56 -10.40
CA GLY A 154 4.33 6.94 -10.34
C GLY A 154 3.22 7.92 -9.96
N TYR A 155 3.61 9.07 -9.44
CA TYR A 155 2.67 10.08 -8.94
C TYR A 155 1.80 10.69 -10.03
N SER A 156 2.32 10.74 -11.25
CA SER A 156 1.71 11.44 -12.38
C SER A 156 1.49 10.54 -13.59
N ASP A 157 1.49 9.20 -13.40
CA ASP A 157 1.40 8.27 -14.53
C ASP A 157 0.04 8.34 -15.25
N TYR A 158 -1.00 8.89 -14.60
CA TYR A 158 -2.30 9.09 -15.21
C TYR A 158 -2.50 10.50 -15.81
N VAL A 159 -1.57 11.42 -15.62
CA VAL A 159 -1.61 12.82 -16.10
C VAL A 159 -0.49 13.05 -17.09
N SER A 160 -0.70 13.96 -18.04
CA SER A 160 0.39 14.44 -18.89
C SER A 160 1.35 15.32 -18.09
N THR A 161 2.62 15.01 -18.14
CA THR A 161 3.69 15.86 -17.59
C THR A 161 4.40 16.60 -18.71
N PHE A 162 4.82 17.81 -18.43
CA PHE A 162 5.49 18.68 -19.39
C PHE A 162 6.86 19.07 -18.85
N THR A 163 7.80 19.25 -19.77
CA THR A 163 9.12 19.81 -19.47
C THR A 163 9.40 20.99 -20.36
N THR A 164 10.35 21.79 -19.95
CA THR A 164 10.86 22.90 -20.75
C THR A 164 12.21 22.53 -21.39
N GLY A 165 12.42 22.92 -22.60
CA GLY A 165 13.70 22.73 -23.27
C GLY A 165 13.93 23.80 -24.34
N ASN A 166 15.15 23.92 -24.78
CA ASN A 166 15.52 24.87 -25.79
C ASN A 166 15.28 24.28 -27.20
N VAL A 167 14.51 24.98 -28.01
CA VAL A 167 14.24 24.65 -29.40
C VAL A 167 14.83 25.74 -30.27
N ALA A 168 15.59 25.34 -31.30
CA ALA A 168 16.10 26.26 -32.29
C ALA A 168 14.97 26.73 -33.23
N TYR A 169 14.74 28.03 -33.27
CA TYR A 169 13.80 28.65 -34.20
C TYR A 169 14.60 29.66 -35.05
N GLY A 170 14.97 29.24 -36.25
CA GLY A 170 15.96 29.97 -37.07
C GLY A 170 17.33 30.05 -36.38
N ASN A 171 17.86 31.23 -36.19
CA ASN A 171 19.14 31.47 -35.52
C ASN A 171 19.01 31.81 -34.02
N THR A 172 17.82 31.67 -33.46
CA THR A 172 17.56 31.95 -32.03
C THR A 172 17.14 30.72 -31.29
N SER A 173 17.64 30.55 -30.06
CA SER A 173 17.19 29.51 -29.14
C SER A 173 16.02 30.06 -28.33
N GLN A 174 14.87 29.36 -28.37
CA GLN A 174 13.68 29.70 -27.59
C GLN A 174 13.29 28.56 -26.63
N ILE A 175 12.74 28.92 -25.49
CA ILE A 175 12.21 27.93 -24.53
C ILE A 175 10.88 27.42 -25.06
N ALA A 176 10.81 26.12 -25.28
CA ALA A 176 9.58 25.43 -25.62
C ALA A 176 9.11 24.51 -24.48
N ILE A 177 7.82 24.33 -24.36
CA ILE A 177 7.19 23.40 -23.44
C ILE A 177 6.72 22.20 -24.29
N TYR A 178 7.15 20.98 -23.92
CA TYR A 178 6.73 19.78 -24.63
C TYR A 178 6.37 18.65 -23.62
N PRO A 179 5.45 17.75 -23.97
CA PRO A 179 5.04 16.67 -23.08
C PRO A 179 6.19 15.65 -22.93
N THR A 180 6.48 15.27 -21.69
CA THR A 180 7.41 14.20 -21.35
C THR A 180 6.67 12.87 -21.17
N ASN A 181 5.41 12.93 -20.76
CA ASN A 181 4.55 11.78 -20.59
C ASN A 181 3.13 12.12 -21.05
N TYR A 182 2.46 11.16 -21.70
CA TYR A 182 1.07 11.30 -22.10
C TYR A 182 0.16 10.74 -21.02
N ALA A 183 -0.96 11.43 -20.78
CA ALA A 183 -1.98 10.98 -19.83
C ALA A 183 -2.48 9.58 -20.17
N ASN A 184 -2.54 8.70 -19.19
CA ASN A 184 -3.22 7.41 -19.27
C ASN A 184 -4.38 7.38 -18.28
N SER A 185 -5.54 7.88 -18.70
CA SER A 185 -6.75 7.90 -17.87
C SER A 185 -7.29 6.51 -17.51
N ASP A 186 -6.91 5.48 -18.30
CA ASP A 186 -7.34 4.09 -18.11
C ASP A 186 -6.40 3.26 -17.24
N LEU A 187 -5.39 3.90 -16.62
CA LEU A 187 -4.47 3.25 -15.73
C LEU A 187 -5.21 2.54 -14.59
N LYS A 188 -5.11 1.22 -14.55
CA LYS A 188 -5.81 0.36 -13.58
C LYS A 188 -4.84 -0.24 -12.58
N ARG A 189 -5.33 -0.42 -11.36
CA ARG A 189 -4.59 -1.14 -10.32
C ARG A 189 -4.48 -2.63 -10.69
N PRO A 190 -3.26 -3.21 -10.81
CA PRO A 190 -3.11 -4.64 -11.04
C PRO A 190 -3.69 -5.41 -9.86
N LYS A 191 -4.51 -6.42 -10.15
CA LYS A 191 -5.13 -7.31 -9.16
C LYS A 191 -4.54 -8.71 -9.33
N HIS A 192 -4.20 -9.33 -8.22
CA HIS A 192 -3.73 -10.72 -8.16
C HIS A 192 -4.65 -11.54 -7.26
N SER A 193 -5.06 -12.72 -7.72
CA SER A 193 -5.75 -13.71 -6.91
C SER A 193 -4.75 -14.74 -6.39
N THR A 194 -4.83 -15.08 -5.12
CA THR A 194 -3.97 -16.07 -4.49
C THR A 194 -4.84 -17.08 -3.74
N SER A 195 -4.59 -18.38 -3.97
CA SER A 195 -5.16 -19.45 -3.17
C SER A 195 -4.04 -20.20 -2.46
N ALA A 196 -4.19 -20.48 -1.18
CA ALA A 196 -3.24 -21.25 -0.39
C ALA A 196 -3.97 -22.27 0.47
N SER A 197 -3.47 -23.52 0.47
CA SER A 197 -3.83 -24.56 1.42
C SER A 197 -2.59 -24.96 2.20
N THR A 198 -2.65 -24.93 3.53
CA THR A 198 -1.53 -25.36 4.38
C THR A 198 -2.02 -26.36 5.41
N SER A 199 -1.28 -27.45 5.54
CA SER A 199 -1.43 -28.46 6.60
C SER A 199 -0.14 -28.45 7.43
N PRO A 200 0.02 -27.59 8.45
CA PRO A 200 1.17 -27.74 9.34
C PRO A 200 0.96 -28.95 10.24
N CYS A 201 1.79 -29.96 10.04
CA CYS A 201 1.96 -31.05 11.00
C CYS A 201 3.14 -30.66 11.91
N SER A 202 2.84 -30.28 13.16
CA SER A 202 3.89 -30.02 14.16
C SER A 202 4.13 -31.30 14.95
N LYS A 203 5.31 -31.92 14.77
CA LYS A 203 5.80 -32.95 15.68
C LYS A 203 6.50 -32.25 16.83
N THR A 204 5.92 -32.21 17.99
CA THR A 204 6.65 -31.89 19.22
C THR A 204 7.31 -33.18 19.69
N ALA A 205 8.60 -33.34 19.39
CA ALA A 205 9.41 -34.36 20.03
C ALA A 205 9.76 -33.85 21.44
N TYR A 206 9.18 -34.45 22.46
CA TYR A 206 9.72 -34.36 23.80
C TYR A 206 10.81 -35.44 23.94
N SER A 207 12.02 -35.00 24.15
CA SER A 207 13.13 -35.78 24.69
C SER A 207 13.13 -35.68 26.20
#